data_00ab6b862b5033c963e8f5ba1d82a8ce
#
_entry.id   00ab6b862b5033c963e8f5ba1d82a8ce
#
_cell.length_a   1.000
_cell.length_b   1.000
_cell.length_c   1.000
_cell.angle_alpha   90.00
_cell.angle_beta   90.00
_cell.angle_gamma   90.00
#
_symmetry.space_group_name_H-M   'P 1'
#
loop_
_entity.id
_entity.type
_entity.pdbx_description
1 polymer ?
#
loop_
_entity_poly.entity_id
_entity_poly.type
_entity_poly.pdbx_seq_one_letter_code
_entity_poly.pdbx_strand_id
1 'polypeptide(L)'
;TAPAVDAVAPEVFVCLDAHLDLREEYDGNAWSHACVTRRVLQTAEEAIILGARTGSEAEWERADAEDVTVVAPDDVDDWLADSPDFGDRSAYLSVDIDAADPGVAPGTGTMEPFGLAPRQLRDVVRTVAPHCEGFDVVEVNDRDDGQAAALAGKLCREFVFAHAAAADRAAGDH
;
A
#
# COMPACT_ATOMS: atom_id res chain seq x y z
N THR A 1 1.74 -9.81 4.43
CA THR A 1 0.67 -9.30 3.56
C THR A 1 -0.04 -10.42 2.82
N ALA A 2 0.55 -11.13 1.84
CA ALA A 2 -0.19 -12.04 0.96
C ALA A 2 -1.06 -13.09 1.68
N PRO A 3 -0.63 -13.79 2.75
CA PRO A 3 -1.51 -14.71 3.48
C PRO A 3 -2.70 -14.02 4.18
N ALA A 4 -2.56 -12.76 4.56
CA ALA A 4 -3.65 -11.99 5.14
C ALA A 4 -4.67 -11.59 4.08
N VAL A 5 -4.20 -11.19 2.90
CA VAL A 5 -5.06 -10.92 1.73
C VAL A 5 -5.82 -12.17 1.30
N ASP A 6 -5.17 -13.35 1.28
CA ASP A 6 -5.86 -14.62 0.99
C ASP A 6 -6.99 -14.93 2.00
N ALA A 7 -6.78 -14.59 3.27
CA ALA A 7 -7.78 -14.83 4.32
C ALA A 7 -8.98 -13.89 4.25
N VAL A 8 -8.77 -12.66 3.79
CA VAL A 8 -9.78 -11.60 3.68
C VAL A 8 -10.48 -11.66 2.32
N ALA A 9 -9.75 -12.05 1.26
CA ALA A 9 -10.20 -12.11 -0.13
C ALA A 9 -10.83 -10.78 -0.63
N PRO A 10 -10.11 -9.64 -0.56
CA PRO A 10 -10.61 -8.36 -1.03
C PRO A 10 -10.67 -8.33 -2.57
N GLU A 11 -11.51 -7.48 -3.12
CA GLU A 11 -11.57 -7.24 -4.56
C GLU A 11 -10.42 -6.35 -5.03
N VAL A 12 -10.01 -5.37 -4.19
CA VAL A 12 -8.93 -4.42 -4.49
C VAL A 12 -7.82 -4.51 -3.46
N PHE A 13 -6.60 -4.66 -3.93
CA PHE A 13 -5.40 -4.51 -3.12
C PHE A 13 -4.79 -3.12 -3.36
N VAL A 14 -4.70 -2.31 -2.32
CA VAL A 14 -4.01 -1.02 -2.37
C VAL A 14 -2.70 -1.14 -1.61
N CYS A 15 -1.59 -0.79 -2.27
CA CYS A 15 -0.26 -0.83 -1.68
C CYS A 15 0.39 0.56 -1.74
N LEU A 16 0.88 1.04 -0.62
CA LEU A 16 1.85 2.14 -0.56
C LEU A 16 3.23 1.49 -0.51
N ASP A 17 4.06 1.66 -1.55
CA ASP A 17 5.32 0.94 -1.72
C ASP A 17 6.24 1.70 -2.67
N ALA A 18 7.56 1.68 -2.42
CA ALA A 18 8.57 2.14 -3.39
C ALA A 18 8.77 1.16 -4.54
N HIS A 19 8.42 -0.11 -4.33
CA HIS A 19 8.65 -1.23 -5.21
C HIS A 19 7.34 -1.71 -5.86
N LEU A 20 7.46 -2.44 -6.95
CA LEU A 20 6.32 -3.05 -7.63
C LEU A 20 5.93 -4.39 -7.01
N ASP A 21 6.90 -5.14 -6.49
CA ASP A 21 6.74 -6.49 -5.93
C ASP A 21 5.99 -7.47 -6.84
N LEU A 22 6.18 -7.29 -8.16
CA LEU A 22 5.54 -8.06 -9.22
C LEU A 22 6.39 -9.20 -9.76
N ARG A 23 7.54 -9.51 -9.13
CA ARG A 23 8.40 -10.62 -9.55
C ARG A 23 7.67 -11.95 -9.46
N GLU A 24 7.95 -12.83 -10.41
CA GLU A 24 7.46 -14.21 -10.36
C GLU A 24 8.14 -14.99 -9.26
N GLU A 25 9.46 -14.80 -9.12
CA GLU A 25 10.30 -15.32 -8.06
C GLU A 25 11.48 -14.38 -7.79
N TYR A 26 12.05 -14.49 -6.61
CA TYR A 26 13.29 -13.83 -6.23
C TYR A 26 14.20 -14.82 -5.51
N ASP A 27 15.42 -15.02 -6.02
CA ASP A 27 16.36 -16.02 -5.54
C ASP A 27 15.76 -17.44 -5.44
N GLY A 28 14.92 -17.83 -6.43
CA GLY A 28 14.24 -19.12 -6.48
C GLY A 28 13.07 -19.26 -5.50
N ASN A 29 12.64 -18.17 -4.88
CA ASN A 29 11.52 -18.15 -3.95
C ASN A 29 10.37 -17.28 -4.47
N ALA A 30 9.25 -17.90 -4.83
CA ALA A 30 8.05 -17.22 -5.30
C ALA A 30 7.26 -16.52 -4.16
N TRP A 31 7.62 -16.78 -2.90
CA TRP A 31 7.02 -16.14 -1.70
C TRP A 31 7.96 -15.12 -1.05
N SER A 32 8.92 -14.62 -1.82
CA SER A 32 9.77 -13.51 -1.39
C SER A 32 9.00 -12.21 -1.23
N HIS A 33 9.55 -11.25 -0.44
CA HIS A 33 9.05 -9.88 -0.35
C HIS A 33 8.85 -9.24 -1.72
N ALA A 34 9.78 -9.41 -2.65
CA ALA A 34 9.72 -8.86 -4.02
C ALA A 34 8.62 -9.48 -4.93
N CYS A 35 7.77 -10.36 -4.39
CA CYS A 35 6.71 -11.06 -5.12
C CYS A 35 5.32 -10.83 -4.51
N VAL A 36 5.17 -9.94 -3.52
CA VAL A 36 3.95 -9.81 -2.73
C VAL A 36 2.77 -9.41 -3.60
N THR A 37 2.88 -8.35 -4.38
CA THR A 37 1.82 -7.88 -5.28
C THR A 37 1.46 -8.95 -6.32
N ARG A 38 2.46 -9.67 -6.84
CA ARG A 38 2.21 -10.80 -7.76
C ARG A 38 1.41 -11.93 -7.12
N ARG A 39 1.63 -12.20 -5.83
CA ARG A 39 0.88 -13.24 -5.09
C ARG A 39 -0.53 -12.79 -4.75
N VAL A 40 -0.68 -11.54 -4.32
CA VAL A 40 -1.97 -10.94 -4.00
C VAL A 40 -2.94 -10.95 -5.19
N LEU A 41 -2.45 -10.68 -6.39
CA LEU A 41 -3.24 -10.75 -7.64
C LEU A 41 -3.72 -12.18 -8.02
N GLN A 42 -3.41 -13.19 -7.22
CA GLN A 42 -4.05 -14.51 -7.35
C GLN A 42 -5.41 -14.57 -6.64
N THR A 43 -5.68 -13.60 -5.76
CA THR A 43 -6.90 -13.48 -4.95
C THR A 43 -7.65 -12.19 -5.28
N ALA A 44 -6.99 -11.04 -5.24
CA ALA A 44 -7.59 -9.75 -5.58
C ALA A 44 -7.73 -9.59 -7.10
N GLU A 45 -8.76 -8.87 -7.53
CA GLU A 45 -9.04 -8.59 -8.94
C GLU A 45 -8.15 -7.46 -9.49
N GLU A 46 -7.73 -6.54 -8.63
CA GLU A 46 -6.95 -5.35 -8.98
C GLU A 46 -5.92 -5.03 -7.90
N ALA A 47 -4.74 -4.56 -8.31
CA ALA A 47 -3.75 -3.95 -7.43
C ALA A 47 -3.49 -2.50 -7.83
N ILE A 48 -3.56 -1.58 -6.85
CA ILE A 48 -3.20 -0.17 -6.99
C ILE A 48 -1.95 0.08 -6.16
N ILE A 49 -0.83 0.39 -6.82
CA ILE A 49 0.48 0.61 -6.19
C ILE A 49 0.79 2.10 -6.22
N LEU A 50 0.81 2.74 -5.04
CA LEU A 50 1.07 4.17 -4.91
C LEU A 50 2.49 4.42 -4.36
N GLY A 51 3.27 5.20 -5.10
CA GLY A 51 4.63 5.56 -4.71
C GLY A 51 5.72 4.72 -5.36
N ALA A 52 5.37 3.75 -6.20
CA ALA A 52 6.35 2.90 -6.88
C ALA A 52 7.23 3.73 -7.82
N ARG A 53 8.54 3.52 -7.68
CA ARG A 53 9.57 4.24 -8.41
C ARG A 53 10.80 3.38 -8.75
N THR A 54 10.76 2.12 -8.36
CA THR A 54 11.80 1.13 -8.68
C THR A 54 11.21 -0.24 -8.98
N GLY A 55 11.82 -0.95 -9.91
CA GLY A 55 11.43 -2.28 -10.35
C GLY A 55 12.32 -2.75 -11.50
N SER A 56 12.35 -4.04 -11.75
CA SER A 56 12.99 -4.61 -12.95
C SER A 56 12.15 -4.36 -14.20
N GLU A 57 12.75 -4.45 -15.37
CA GLU A 57 12.05 -4.33 -16.65
C GLU A 57 10.83 -5.27 -16.74
N ALA A 58 11.00 -6.53 -16.31
CA ALA A 58 9.90 -7.51 -16.30
C ALA A 58 8.77 -7.17 -15.34
N GLU A 59 9.05 -6.47 -14.23
CA GLU A 59 8.01 -5.97 -13.32
C GLU A 59 7.24 -4.81 -13.92
N TRP A 60 7.92 -3.89 -14.61
CA TRP A 60 7.27 -2.80 -15.33
C TRP A 60 6.41 -3.32 -16.49
N GLU A 61 6.89 -4.30 -17.27
CA GLU A 61 6.08 -4.98 -18.29
C GLU A 61 4.83 -5.66 -17.68
N ARG A 62 4.97 -6.27 -16.49
CA ARG A 62 3.83 -6.88 -15.79
C ARG A 62 2.85 -5.82 -15.26
N ALA A 63 3.34 -4.65 -14.88
CA ALA A 63 2.53 -3.54 -14.39
C ALA A 63 1.67 -2.87 -15.49
N ASP A 64 1.99 -3.08 -16.77
CA ASP A 64 1.17 -2.61 -17.90
C ASP A 64 -0.14 -3.40 -18.10
N ALA A 65 -0.37 -4.47 -17.33
CA ALA A 65 -1.59 -5.26 -17.43
C ALA A 65 -2.79 -4.53 -16.79
N GLU A 66 -4.01 -4.86 -17.26
CA GLU A 66 -5.26 -4.20 -16.86
C GLU A 66 -5.61 -4.37 -15.37
N ASP A 67 -5.02 -5.36 -14.70
CA ASP A 67 -5.23 -5.64 -13.27
C ASP A 67 -4.25 -4.90 -12.34
N VAL A 68 -3.40 -4.03 -12.87
CA VAL A 68 -2.45 -3.23 -12.10
C VAL A 68 -2.54 -1.77 -12.47
N THR A 69 -2.67 -0.92 -11.45
CA THR A 69 -2.56 0.54 -11.57
C THR A 69 -1.35 1.00 -10.78
N VAL A 70 -0.41 1.68 -11.43
CA VAL A 70 0.75 2.28 -10.77
C VAL A 70 0.60 3.79 -10.73
N VAL A 71 0.71 4.38 -9.54
CA VAL A 71 0.67 5.82 -9.32
C VAL A 71 2.04 6.27 -8.82
N ALA A 72 2.78 7.01 -9.63
CA ALA A 72 4.09 7.52 -9.26
C ALA A 72 3.99 8.51 -8.08
N PRO A 73 5.07 8.73 -7.30
CA PRO A 73 5.04 9.65 -6.17
C PRO A 73 4.52 11.05 -6.50
N ASP A 74 4.88 11.58 -7.67
CA ASP A 74 4.48 12.91 -8.13
C ASP A 74 2.98 12.99 -8.50
N ASP A 75 2.34 11.87 -8.80
CA ASP A 75 0.95 11.78 -9.25
C ASP A 75 -0.03 11.45 -8.10
N VAL A 76 0.46 11.18 -6.88
CA VAL A 76 -0.38 10.76 -5.73
C VAL A 76 -1.34 11.87 -5.30
N ASP A 77 -0.94 13.14 -5.37
CA ASP A 77 -1.82 14.25 -5.02
C ASP A 77 -2.98 14.40 -6.03
N ASP A 78 -2.72 14.16 -7.32
CA ASP A 78 -3.76 14.16 -8.36
C ASP A 78 -4.70 12.95 -8.20
N TRP A 79 -4.15 11.76 -7.92
CA TRP A 79 -4.94 10.57 -7.62
C TRP A 79 -5.90 10.79 -6.42
N LEU A 80 -5.42 11.45 -5.36
CA LEU A 80 -6.25 11.82 -4.21
C LEU A 80 -7.31 12.86 -4.57
N ALA A 81 -6.98 13.83 -5.43
CA ALA A 81 -7.91 14.90 -5.85
C ALA A 81 -9.04 14.36 -6.73
N ASP A 82 -8.76 13.34 -7.55
CA ASP A 82 -9.74 12.65 -8.38
C ASP A 82 -10.72 11.80 -7.57
N SER A 83 -10.51 11.68 -6.25
CA SER A 83 -11.37 10.95 -5.31
C SER A 83 -11.63 9.51 -5.79
N PRO A 84 -10.63 8.61 -5.68
CA PRO A 84 -10.75 7.25 -6.18
C PRO A 84 -12.02 6.59 -5.69
N ASP A 85 -12.81 6.08 -6.61
CA ASP A 85 -14.10 5.45 -6.32
C ASP A 85 -13.91 3.93 -6.25
N PHE A 86 -14.06 3.38 -5.05
CA PHE A 86 -14.06 1.93 -4.83
C PHE A 86 -15.47 1.32 -5.02
N GLY A 87 -16.52 2.16 -5.11
CA GLY A 87 -17.90 1.66 -5.12
C GLY A 87 -18.20 0.82 -3.88
N ASP A 88 -18.83 -0.35 -4.11
CA ASP A 88 -19.10 -1.35 -3.06
C ASP A 88 -17.98 -2.39 -2.93
N ARG A 89 -16.85 -2.22 -3.65
CA ARG A 89 -15.74 -3.18 -3.61
C ARG A 89 -14.99 -3.11 -2.29
N SER A 90 -14.70 -4.29 -1.74
CA SER A 90 -13.86 -4.44 -0.57
C SER A 90 -12.37 -4.22 -0.91
N ALA A 91 -11.64 -3.59 0.00
CA ALA A 91 -10.22 -3.32 -0.16
C ALA A 91 -9.37 -3.95 0.95
N TYR A 92 -8.10 -4.17 0.65
CA TYR A 92 -7.03 -4.40 1.62
C TYR A 92 -5.96 -3.35 1.41
N LEU A 93 -5.53 -2.68 2.48
CA LEU A 93 -4.46 -1.70 2.42
C LEU A 93 -3.19 -2.24 3.07
N SER A 94 -2.12 -2.32 2.29
CA SER A 94 -0.76 -2.58 2.80
C SER A 94 0.08 -1.30 2.71
N VAL A 95 0.83 -1.01 3.75
CA VAL A 95 1.78 0.10 3.76
C VAL A 95 3.18 -0.47 3.97
N ASP A 96 3.96 -0.54 2.90
CA ASP A 96 5.40 -0.63 3.03
C ASP A 96 5.94 0.74 3.45
N ILE A 97 6.73 0.77 4.53
CA ILE A 97 7.20 2.05 5.07
C ILE A 97 8.20 2.74 4.14
N ASP A 98 8.78 2.01 3.20
CA ASP A 98 9.71 2.54 2.21
C ASP A 98 9.03 3.34 1.08
N ALA A 99 7.69 3.29 0.99
CA ALA A 99 6.93 4.25 0.19
C ALA A 99 7.28 5.69 0.56
N ALA A 100 7.56 5.94 1.85
CA ALA A 100 8.03 7.23 2.31
C ALA A 100 9.41 7.60 1.71
N ASP A 101 9.67 8.90 1.57
CA ASP A 101 11.02 9.36 1.28
C ASP A 101 11.98 8.99 2.42
N PRO A 102 13.22 8.51 2.13
CA PRO A 102 14.21 8.16 3.14
C PRO A 102 14.58 9.29 4.12
N GLY A 103 14.37 10.55 3.72
CA GLY A 103 14.52 11.70 4.61
C GLY A 103 13.46 11.71 5.74
N VAL A 104 12.39 10.95 5.58
CA VAL A 104 11.26 10.85 6.53
C VAL A 104 11.28 9.53 7.28
N ALA A 105 11.50 8.41 6.59
CA ALA A 105 11.48 7.07 7.18
C ALA A 105 12.69 6.24 6.73
N PRO A 106 13.90 6.52 7.25
CA PRO A 106 15.09 5.76 6.87
C PRO A 106 15.16 4.37 7.52
N GLY A 107 14.28 4.05 8.48
CA GLY A 107 14.20 2.76 9.17
C GLY A 107 13.48 1.69 8.37
N THR A 108 14.02 1.36 7.20
CA THR A 108 13.54 0.30 6.31
C THR A 108 14.69 -0.52 5.71
N GLY A 109 14.37 -1.63 5.06
CA GLY A 109 15.35 -2.52 4.43
C GLY A 109 15.96 -1.91 3.18
N THR A 110 15.15 -1.40 2.28
CA THR A 110 15.54 -0.90 0.96
C THR A 110 15.01 0.52 0.75
N MET A 111 15.91 1.50 0.88
CA MET A 111 15.56 2.91 0.74
C MET A 111 15.62 3.36 -0.70
N GLU A 112 14.54 3.97 -1.19
CA GLU A 112 14.47 4.59 -2.50
C GLU A 112 14.20 6.10 -2.36
N PRO A 113 15.05 7.00 -2.87
CA PRO A 113 14.83 8.45 -2.84
C PRO A 113 13.58 8.90 -3.63
N PHE A 114 13.13 10.12 -3.36
CA PHE A 114 11.99 10.76 -4.03
C PHE A 114 10.65 10.08 -3.73
N GLY A 115 10.50 9.61 -2.50
CA GLY A 115 9.29 8.95 -2.01
C GLY A 115 8.24 9.93 -1.50
N LEU A 116 7.19 9.37 -0.92
CA LEU A 116 6.03 10.10 -0.43
C LEU A 116 6.32 10.89 0.85
N ALA A 117 5.73 12.06 0.95
CA ALA A 117 5.71 12.83 2.17
C ALA A 117 4.73 12.20 3.19
N PRO A 118 4.94 12.40 4.52
CA PRO A 118 4.04 11.86 5.56
C PRO A 118 2.58 12.27 5.39
N ARG A 119 2.34 13.43 4.76
CA ARG A 119 0.98 13.92 4.50
C ARG A 119 0.30 13.11 3.42
N GLN A 120 0.99 12.80 2.34
CA GLN A 120 0.48 11.96 1.25
C GLN A 120 0.13 10.56 1.76
N LEU A 121 1.05 9.91 2.51
CA LEU A 121 0.81 8.62 3.15
C LEU A 121 -0.46 8.64 4.02
N ARG A 122 -0.57 9.66 4.90
CA ARG A 122 -1.75 9.83 5.76
C ARG A 122 -3.03 9.99 4.94
N ASP A 123 -3.01 10.80 3.90
CA ASP A 123 -4.21 11.13 3.13
C ASP A 123 -4.66 9.93 2.30
N VAL A 124 -3.73 9.13 1.73
CA VAL A 124 -4.06 7.84 1.11
C VAL A 124 -4.68 6.88 2.12
N VAL A 125 -4.05 6.70 3.31
CA VAL A 125 -4.60 5.83 4.35
C VAL A 125 -6.03 6.23 4.72
N ARG A 126 -6.30 7.52 4.90
CA ARG A 126 -7.65 8.02 5.23
C ARG A 126 -8.67 7.81 4.13
N THR A 127 -8.24 7.92 2.87
CA THR A 127 -9.10 7.72 1.70
C THR A 127 -9.48 6.27 1.53
N VAL A 128 -8.53 5.35 1.70
CA VAL A 128 -8.74 3.93 1.44
C VAL A 128 -9.38 3.19 2.64
N ALA A 129 -9.02 3.56 3.87
CA ALA A 129 -9.45 2.87 5.10
C ALA A 129 -10.97 2.63 5.23
N PRO A 130 -11.88 3.52 4.77
CA PRO A 130 -13.32 3.28 4.80
C PRO A 130 -13.78 2.03 4.04
N HIS A 131 -13.02 1.58 3.05
CA HIS A 131 -13.34 0.46 2.17
C HIS A 131 -12.63 -0.83 2.55
N CYS A 132 -11.75 -0.77 3.59
CA CYS A 132 -10.86 -1.88 3.92
C CYS A 132 -11.52 -2.92 4.82
N GLU A 133 -11.24 -4.19 4.51
CA GLU A 133 -11.47 -5.34 5.41
C GLU A 133 -10.19 -5.81 6.08
N GLY A 134 -9.02 -5.31 5.67
CA GLY A 134 -7.73 -5.62 6.24
C GLY A 134 -6.70 -4.53 6.02
N PHE A 135 -5.69 -4.52 6.89
CA PHE A 135 -4.62 -3.53 6.88
C PHE A 135 -3.36 -4.10 7.50
N ASP A 136 -2.21 -3.79 6.92
CA ASP A 136 -0.92 -4.01 7.55
C ASP A 136 0.07 -2.87 7.27
N VAL A 137 1.14 -2.83 8.07
CA VAL A 137 2.32 -2.00 7.84
C VAL A 137 3.54 -2.90 7.92
N VAL A 138 4.36 -2.89 6.90
CA VAL A 138 5.50 -3.81 6.74
C VAL A 138 6.83 -3.07 6.57
N GLU A 139 7.93 -3.82 6.54
CA GLU A 139 9.31 -3.36 6.32
C GLU A 139 9.84 -2.32 7.31
N VAL A 140 9.15 -2.08 8.42
CA VAL A 140 9.64 -1.19 9.50
C VAL A 140 10.76 -1.88 10.26
N ASN A 141 11.91 -1.21 10.38
CA ASN A 141 13.00 -1.66 11.23
C ASN A 141 13.58 -0.53 12.10
N ASP A 142 14.46 -0.87 13.05
CA ASP A 142 14.97 0.03 14.09
C ASP A 142 16.29 0.75 13.73
N ARG A 143 16.61 0.90 12.42
CA ARG A 143 17.86 1.51 11.97
C ARG A 143 17.94 3.03 12.16
N ASP A 144 16.86 3.67 12.61
CA ASP A 144 16.67 5.13 12.64
C ASP A 144 16.19 5.69 14.00
N ASP A 145 16.53 5.01 15.08
CA ASP A 145 16.10 5.39 16.44
C ASP A 145 14.56 5.51 16.58
N GLY A 146 13.81 4.78 15.74
CA GLY A 146 12.35 4.68 15.80
C GLY A 146 11.58 5.73 15.01
N GLN A 147 12.22 6.48 14.10
CA GLN A 147 11.53 7.48 13.29
C GLN A 147 10.50 6.84 12.36
N ALA A 148 10.89 5.79 11.62
CA ALA A 148 9.98 5.02 10.75
C ALA A 148 8.88 4.33 11.57
N ALA A 149 9.21 3.76 12.72
CA ALA A 149 8.24 3.15 13.63
C ALA A 149 7.21 4.17 14.16
N ALA A 150 7.63 5.40 14.47
CA ALA A 150 6.73 6.47 14.87
C ALA A 150 5.76 6.87 13.76
N LEU A 151 6.24 6.94 12.50
CA LEU A 151 5.40 7.18 11.32
C LEU A 151 4.41 6.03 11.14
N ALA A 152 4.88 4.77 11.13
CA ALA A 152 4.04 3.58 11.02
C ALA A 152 2.92 3.57 12.06
N GLY A 153 3.25 3.82 13.33
CA GLY A 153 2.26 3.90 14.41
C GLY A 153 1.24 5.02 14.21
N LYS A 154 1.64 6.14 13.57
CA LYS A 154 0.70 7.21 13.22
C LYS A 154 -0.23 6.78 12.06
N LEU A 155 0.29 6.08 11.06
CA LEU A 155 -0.52 5.56 9.94
C LEU A 155 -1.53 4.51 10.43
N CYS A 156 -1.12 3.60 11.32
CA CYS A 156 -2.04 2.66 11.99
C CYS A 156 -3.18 3.40 12.70
N ARG A 157 -2.85 4.46 13.44
CA ARG A 157 -3.85 5.28 14.11
C ARG A 157 -4.80 5.95 13.12
N GLU A 158 -4.30 6.54 12.05
CA GLU A 158 -5.13 7.19 11.02
C GLU A 158 -6.08 6.17 10.36
N PHE A 159 -5.58 4.96 10.06
CA PHE A 159 -6.41 3.87 9.56
C PHE A 159 -7.57 3.56 10.50
N VAL A 160 -7.28 3.27 11.77
CA VAL A 160 -8.31 2.88 12.76
C VAL A 160 -9.38 3.97 12.89
N PHE A 161 -9.00 5.26 12.94
CA PHE A 161 -9.97 6.34 13.06
C PHE A 161 -10.81 6.53 11.80
N ALA A 162 -10.21 6.46 10.62
CA ALA A 162 -10.94 6.62 9.36
C ALA A 162 -11.91 5.46 9.12
N HIS A 163 -11.47 4.22 9.38
CA HIS A 163 -12.28 3.02 9.26
C HIS A 163 -13.47 3.03 10.25
N ALA A 164 -13.22 3.33 11.53
CA ALA A 164 -14.28 3.40 12.54
C ALA A 164 -15.30 4.49 12.22
N ALA A 165 -14.86 5.66 11.77
CA ALA A 165 -15.77 6.75 11.40
C ALA A 165 -16.67 6.41 10.19
N ALA A 166 -16.23 5.53 9.30
CA ALA A 166 -17.06 5.02 8.20
C ALA A 166 -18.13 4.04 8.72
N ALA A 167 -17.75 3.12 9.61
CA ALA A 167 -18.66 2.18 10.22
C ALA A 167 -19.78 2.89 11.03
N ASP A 168 -19.44 3.95 11.78
CA ASP A 168 -20.41 4.74 12.54
C ASP A 168 -21.42 5.45 11.62
N ARG A 169 -20.98 5.96 10.45
CA ARG A 169 -21.89 6.59 9.46
C ARG A 169 -22.85 5.56 8.87
N ALA A 170 -22.36 4.39 8.48
CA ALA A 170 -23.19 3.32 7.93
C ALA A 170 -24.24 2.80 8.95
N ALA A 171 -23.91 2.79 10.24
CA ALA A 171 -24.84 2.39 11.30
C ALA A 171 -25.88 3.47 11.65
N GLY A 172 -25.61 4.75 11.39
CA GLY A 172 -26.50 5.88 11.69
C GLY A 172 -27.55 6.15 10.61
N ASP A 173 -27.41 5.59 9.42
CA ASP A 173 -28.34 5.77 8.28
C ASP A 173 -29.47 4.69 8.26
N HIS A 174 -29.61 3.87 9.30
CA HIS A 174 -30.65 2.87 9.52
C HIS A 174 -31.53 3.26 10.71
#